data_acc303d11f7e04f3977f67f129e628b7
#
_entry.id   acc303d11f7e04f3977f67f129e628b7
#
_cell.length_a   1.000
_cell.length_b   1.000
_cell.length_c   1.000
_cell.angle_alpha   90.00
_cell.angle_beta   90.00
_cell.angle_gamma   90.00
#
_symmetry.space_group_name_H-M   'P 1'
#
loop_
_entity.id
_entity.type
_entity.pdbx_description
1 polymer ?
#
loop_
_entity_poly.entity_id
_entity_poly.type
_entity_poly.pdbx_seq_one_letter_code
_entity_poly.pdbx_strand_id
1 'polypeptide(L)'
;MKKVRDAGAKRVGIRAGYGEGNVDQKYIANAEACFNLDVAPLLYWFSYAYTKEMARNEALEAIKQVSKFWKSCPIAFDFEYDSVNYARKSGVTITKETATAMAIAFLKEVKDAGYIPVLYTNKDYTDRYFSVSEIATQLGTVFVWYARYTSQLTGAETGLADVWQYTSSGSWPGISGDVDLNHFYTDFKVEKADRKPTVNLNILNFQKACNKDGIRGADGKALKEDGIDGANTQHARKSINLKAKRAGFSWKTGSTGQVVKWWQTRCNEILGHSNDIDGKFGKKTRKDTIQLQKLLNLTQDGVAGYNSIQEVFYK
;
A
#
# COMPACT_ATOMS: atom_id res chain seq x y z
N MET A 1 -3.20 -4.42 4.54
CA MET A 1 -3.65 -3.17 5.18
C MET A 1 -4.78 -3.37 6.19
N LYS A 2 -5.89 -4.09 5.90
CA LYS A 2 -6.99 -4.26 6.88
C LYS A 2 -6.54 -4.84 8.24
N LYS A 3 -5.75 -5.93 8.24
CA LYS A 3 -5.19 -6.50 9.48
C LYS A 3 -4.28 -5.52 10.23
N VAL A 4 -3.54 -4.70 9.48
CA VAL A 4 -2.66 -3.67 10.05
C VAL A 4 -3.47 -2.62 10.81
N ARG A 5 -4.54 -2.10 10.19
CA ARG A 5 -5.47 -1.16 10.82
C ARG A 5 -6.19 -1.78 12.03
N ASP A 6 -6.73 -2.99 11.87
CA ASP A 6 -7.52 -3.67 12.91
C ASP A 6 -6.65 -4.01 14.15
N ALA A 7 -5.33 -4.09 13.97
CA ALA A 7 -4.35 -4.20 15.06
C ALA A 7 -3.98 -2.84 15.71
N GLY A 8 -4.62 -1.74 15.28
CA GLY A 8 -4.47 -0.44 15.91
C GLY A 8 -3.54 0.54 15.21
N ALA A 9 -2.99 0.22 14.02
CA ALA A 9 -2.20 1.19 13.26
C ALA A 9 -3.09 2.35 12.79
N LYS A 10 -2.77 3.55 13.25
CA LYS A 10 -3.47 4.79 12.86
C LYS A 10 -2.83 5.43 11.63
N ARG A 11 -1.52 5.24 11.46
CA ARG A 11 -0.72 5.79 10.37
C ARG A 11 0.24 4.73 9.83
N VAL A 12 0.61 4.88 8.56
CA VAL A 12 1.57 3.99 7.91
C VAL A 12 2.52 4.80 7.03
N GLY A 13 3.81 4.44 7.08
CA GLY A 13 4.80 4.89 6.10
C GLY A 13 4.66 4.08 4.81
N ILE A 14 4.60 4.74 3.65
CA ILE A 14 4.48 4.05 2.35
C ILE A 14 5.47 4.68 1.37
N ARG A 15 6.34 3.85 0.78
CA ARG A 15 7.16 4.29 -0.32
C ARG A 15 6.30 4.53 -1.57
N ALA A 16 6.29 5.77 -2.05
CA ALA A 16 5.60 6.12 -3.29
C ALA A 16 6.44 5.78 -4.53
N GLY A 17 7.74 5.92 -4.40
CA GLY A 17 8.69 5.61 -5.48
C GLY A 17 10.13 5.89 -5.09
N TYR A 18 11.00 5.89 -6.07
CA TYR A 18 12.43 6.12 -5.90
C TYR A 18 13.09 6.66 -7.17
N GLY A 19 14.14 7.44 -7.00
CA GLY A 19 14.92 8.00 -8.13
C GLY A 19 14.04 8.73 -9.15
N GLU A 20 14.51 8.86 -10.35
CA GLU A 20 13.79 9.54 -11.43
C GLU A 20 12.66 8.66 -11.98
N GLY A 21 11.41 8.95 -11.57
CA GLY A 21 10.18 8.40 -12.16
C GLY A 21 9.84 6.94 -11.83
N ASN A 22 10.55 6.28 -10.92
CA ASN A 22 10.27 4.90 -10.57
C ASN A 22 9.19 4.82 -9.47
N VAL A 23 7.97 4.50 -9.86
CA VAL A 23 6.87 4.25 -8.91
C VAL A 23 7.06 2.90 -8.24
N ASP A 24 6.91 2.82 -6.90
CA ASP A 24 6.99 1.54 -6.19
C ASP A 24 5.86 0.61 -6.65
N GLN A 25 6.20 -0.65 -6.93
CA GLN A 25 5.27 -1.65 -7.47
C GLN A 25 4.05 -1.91 -6.57
N LYS A 26 4.19 -1.70 -5.25
CA LYS A 26 3.12 -1.89 -4.27
C LYS A 26 2.40 -0.58 -3.91
N TYR A 27 2.91 0.56 -4.38
CA TYR A 27 2.40 1.87 -4.00
C TYR A 27 0.89 2.00 -4.22
N ILE A 28 0.44 1.78 -5.45
CA ILE A 28 -0.98 1.97 -5.81
C ILE A 28 -1.90 1.11 -4.92
N ALA A 29 -1.57 -0.17 -4.76
CA ALA A 29 -2.37 -1.09 -3.93
C ALA A 29 -2.38 -0.67 -2.45
N ASN A 30 -1.24 -0.22 -1.91
CA ASN A 30 -1.14 0.26 -0.54
C ASN A 30 -1.87 1.59 -0.35
N ALA A 31 -1.73 2.52 -1.28
CA ALA A 31 -2.40 3.82 -1.28
C ALA A 31 -3.94 3.67 -1.34
N GLU A 32 -4.44 2.82 -2.25
CA GLU A 32 -5.88 2.50 -2.32
C GLU A 32 -6.40 1.87 -1.03
N ALA A 33 -5.64 0.95 -0.45
CA ALA A 33 -6.03 0.32 0.80
C ALA A 33 -6.08 1.32 1.96
N CYS A 34 -5.12 2.25 2.05
CA CYS A 34 -5.14 3.33 3.04
C CYS A 34 -6.32 4.27 2.82
N PHE A 35 -6.53 4.68 1.56
CA PHE A 35 -7.64 5.56 1.18
C PHE A 35 -9.01 4.97 1.56
N ASN A 36 -9.22 3.68 1.24
CA ASN A 36 -10.49 3.00 1.47
C ASN A 36 -10.74 2.61 2.95
N LEU A 37 -9.68 2.47 3.73
CA LEU A 37 -9.76 2.03 5.14
C LEU A 37 -9.57 3.18 6.14
N ASP A 38 -9.45 4.42 5.68
CA ASP A 38 -9.20 5.61 6.53
C ASP A 38 -7.93 5.49 7.38
N VAL A 39 -6.88 4.87 6.83
CA VAL A 39 -5.56 4.84 7.45
C VAL A 39 -4.74 6.00 6.90
N ALA A 40 -4.30 6.89 7.76
CA ALA A 40 -3.55 8.06 7.34
C ALA A 40 -2.13 7.68 6.88
N PRO A 41 -1.67 8.11 5.68
CA PRO A 41 -0.32 7.83 5.21
C PRO A 41 0.68 8.88 5.69
N LEU A 42 1.94 8.46 5.82
CA LEU A 42 3.12 9.26 5.63
C LEU A 42 3.81 8.68 4.40
N LEU A 43 3.90 9.46 3.33
CA LEU A 43 4.48 9.00 2.07
C LEU A 43 5.95 9.39 2.01
N TYR A 44 6.77 8.58 1.35
CA TYR A 44 8.16 8.92 1.13
C TYR A 44 8.62 8.56 -0.28
N TRP A 45 9.61 9.32 -0.75
CA TRP A 45 10.31 9.07 -2.00
C TRP A 45 11.77 8.81 -1.69
N PHE A 46 12.24 7.61 -2.03
CA PHE A 46 13.64 7.27 -1.84
C PHE A 46 14.49 7.94 -2.93
N SER A 47 15.30 8.91 -2.53
CA SER A 47 16.02 9.76 -3.45
C SER A 47 17.34 9.15 -3.90
N TYR A 48 17.58 9.15 -5.20
CA TYR A 48 18.86 8.92 -5.82
C TYR A 48 19.45 10.20 -6.44
N ALA A 49 18.91 11.36 -6.08
CA ALA A 49 19.38 12.64 -6.55
C ALA A 49 20.82 12.93 -6.09
N TYR A 50 21.60 13.52 -6.94
CA TYR A 50 22.90 14.11 -6.61
C TYR A 50 23.04 15.55 -7.11
N THR A 51 21.95 16.12 -7.63
CA THR A 51 21.79 17.54 -7.93
C THR A 51 20.46 18.07 -7.43
N LYS A 52 20.36 19.39 -7.22
CA LYS A 52 19.08 20.05 -6.84
C LYS A 52 17.98 19.82 -7.86
N GLU A 53 18.32 19.79 -9.15
CA GLU A 53 17.36 19.58 -10.22
C GLU A 53 16.79 18.15 -10.19
N MET A 54 17.62 17.14 -9.99
CA MET A 54 17.16 15.76 -9.81
C MET A 54 16.23 15.65 -8.62
N ALA A 55 16.60 16.22 -7.46
CA ALA A 55 15.76 16.20 -6.25
C ALA A 55 14.41 16.90 -6.49
N ARG A 56 14.40 18.00 -7.23
CA ARG A 56 13.18 18.69 -7.64
C ARG A 56 12.31 17.81 -8.54
N ASN A 57 12.89 17.14 -9.53
CA ASN A 57 12.16 16.24 -10.43
C ASN A 57 11.57 15.04 -9.67
N GLU A 58 12.31 14.46 -8.72
CA GLU A 58 11.82 13.41 -7.84
C GLU A 58 10.61 13.89 -7.01
N ALA A 59 10.64 15.13 -6.48
CA ALA A 59 9.52 15.72 -5.77
C ALA A 59 8.28 15.86 -6.65
N LEU A 60 8.43 16.33 -7.89
CA LEU A 60 7.32 16.45 -8.83
C LEU A 60 6.70 15.09 -9.18
N GLU A 61 7.51 14.05 -9.35
CA GLU A 61 7.01 12.70 -9.53
C GLU A 61 6.30 12.16 -8.26
N ALA A 62 6.84 12.40 -7.08
CA ALA A 62 6.18 12.05 -5.82
C ALA A 62 4.81 12.72 -5.71
N ILE A 63 4.72 14.03 -5.93
CA ILE A 63 3.49 14.82 -5.90
C ILE A 63 2.48 14.28 -6.92
N LYS A 64 2.90 14.00 -8.14
CA LYS A 64 2.06 13.42 -9.20
C LYS A 64 1.44 12.07 -8.81
N GLN A 65 2.18 11.21 -8.10
CA GLN A 65 1.63 9.94 -7.63
C GLN A 65 0.70 10.13 -6.45
N VAL A 66 1.07 10.99 -5.50
CA VAL A 66 0.36 11.25 -4.26
C VAL A 66 -0.98 11.96 -4.52
N SER A 67 -1.01 12.92 -5.42
CA SER A 67 -2.22 13.68 -5.79
C SER A 67 -3.37 12.84 -6.31
N LYS A 68 -3.08 11.61 -6.77
CA LYS A 68 -4.11 10.64 -7.16
C LYS A 68 -4.99 10.21 -5.98
N PHE A 69 -4.52 10.34 -4.75
CA PHE A 69 -5.18 9.85 -3.54
C PHE A 69 -5.45 10.93 -2.50
N TRP A 70 -4.56 11.90 -2.36
CA TRP A 70 -4.63 12.92 -1.31
C TRP A 70 -4.44 14.33 -1.87
N LYS A 71 -5.23 15.27 -1.33
CA LYS A 71 -5.05 16.72 -1.55
C LYS A 71 -3.96 17.28 -0.64
N SER A 72 -3.83 16.71 0.56
CA SER A 72 -2.78 17.05 1.52
C SER A 72 -2.41 15.83 2.36
N CYS A 73 -1.13 15.57 2.53
CA CYS A 73 -0.56 14.58 3.43
C CYS A 73 0.95 14.84 3.57
N PRO A 74 1.64 14.22 4.57
CA PRO A 74 3.09 14.31 4.66
C PRO A 74 3.77 13.54 3.52
N ILE A 75 4.77 14.20 2.90
CA ILE A 75 5.67 13.62 1.90
C ILE A 75 7.10 13.82 2.37
N ALA A 76 7.82 12.71 2.57
CA ALA A 76 9.18 12.73 3.07
C ALA A 76 10.21 12.63 1.95
N PHE A 77 11.26 13.45 2.05
CA PHE A 77 12.51 13.28 1.33
C PHE A 77 13.35 12.26 2.09
N ASP A 78 13.59 11.12 1.47
CA ASP A 78 14.32 9.99 2.02
C ASP A 78 15.63 9.81 1.25
N PHE A 79 16.74 10.30 1.84
CA PHE A 79 18.07 10.27 1.25
C PHE A 79 19.03 9.63 2.25
N GLU A 80 19.57 8.45 1.86
CA GLU A 80 20.29 7.56 2.74
C GLU A 80 21.64 7.10 2.18
N TYR A 81 22.29 6.12 2.83
CA TYR A 81 23.61 5.60 2.46
C TYR A 81 23.67 5.10 1.01
N ASP A 82 22.60 4.47 0.52
CA ASP A 82 22.53 4.03 -0.88
C ASP A 82 22.45 5.19 -1.85
N SER A 83 21.82 6.30 -1.46
CA SER A 83 21.80 7.54 -2.24
C SER A 83 23.20 8.13 -2.41
N VAL A 84 23.94 8.22 -1.30
CA VAL A 84 25.35 8.67 -1.30
C VAL A 84 26.23 7.74 -2.12
N ASN A 85 26.03 6.42 -1.99
CA ASN A 85 26.77 5.43 -2.76
C ASN A 85 26.47 5.52 -4.27
N TYR A 86 25.22 5.78 -4.63
CA TYR A 86 24.81 6.00 -6.01
C TYR A 86 25.47 7.26 -6.62
N ALA A 87 25.45 8.38 -5.89
CA ALA A 87 26.15 9.60 -6.31
C ALA A 87 27.65 9.36 -6.52
N ARG A 88 28.30 8.64 -5.59
CA ARG A 88 29.72 8.29 -5.69
C ARG A 88 30.03 7.45 -6.92
N LYS A 89 29.17 6.48 -7.26
CA LYS A 89 29.31 5.67 -8.49
C LYS A 89 29.15 6.51 -9.75
N SER A 90 28.42 7.61 -9.66
CA SER A 90 28.25 8.62 -10.73
C SER A 90 29.36 9.68 -10.75
N GLY A 91 30.43 9.51 -9.94
CA GLY A 91 31.55 10.44 -9.87
C GLY A 91 31.28 11.69 -9.03
N VAL A 92 30.19 11.73 -8.24
CA VAL A 92 29.79 12.88 -7.44
C VAL A 92 30.01 12.61 -5.96
N THR A 93 30.68 13.56 -5.28
CA THR A 93 30.82 13.56 -3.81
C THR A 93 29.74 14.45 -3.21
N ILE A 94 28.92 13.88 -2.35
CA ILE A 94 27.89 14.62 -1.61
C ILE A 94 28.50 15.29 -0.38
N THR A 95 28.36 16.62 -0.29
CA THR A 95 28.71 17.41 0.88
C THR A 95 27.47 17.80 1.68
N LYS A 96 27.65 18.36 2.86
CA LYS A 96 26.54 18.86 3.68
C LYS A 96 25.73 19.94 2.96
N GLU A 97 26.41 20.82 2.28
CA GLU A 97 25.80 21.89 1.50
C GLU A 97 24.98 21.36 0.34
N THR A 98 25.51 20.37 -0.43
CA THR A 98 24.78 19.78 -1.55
C THR A 98 23.60 18.95 -1.10
N ALA A 99 23.72 18.14 -0.06
CA ALA A 99 22.61 17.37 0.50
C ALA A 99 21.51 18.28 1.07
N THR A 100 21.89 19.31 1.83
CA THR A 100 20.95 20.31 2.36
C THR A 100 20.21 21.02 1.21
N ALA A 101 20.93 21.43 0.16
CA ALA A 101 20.33 22.11 -0.99
C ALA A 101 19.38 21.21 -1.79
N MET A 102 19.66 19.90 -1.89
CA MET A 102 18.74 18.91 -2.50
C MET A 102 17.49 18.73 -1.63
N ALA A 103 17.65 18.59 -0.31
CA ALA A 103 16.51 18.49 0.60
C ALA A 103 15.60 19.73 0.50
N ILE A 104 16.18 20.93 0.48
CA ILE A 104 15.43 22.19 0.29
C ILE A 104 14.69 22.15 -1.07
N ALA A 105 15.35 21.76 -2.15
CA ALA A 105 14.73 21.73 -3.47
C ALA A 105 13.53 20.77 -3.53
N PHE A 106 13.65 19.56 -2.97
CA PHE A 106 12.55 18.58 -2.89
C PHE A 106 11.42 19.09 -2.01
N LEU A 107 11.73 19.46 -0.78
CA LEU A 107 10.74 19.84 0.24
C LEU A 107 10.04 21.16 -0.10
N LYS A 108 10.68 22.03 -0.85
CA LYS A 108 10.05 23.26 -1.36
C LYS A 108 8.95 22.94 -2.37
N GLU A 109 9.20 22.06 -3.33
CA GLU A 109 8.16 21.62 -4.29
C GLU A 109 7.00 20.97 -3.56
N VAL A 110 7.28 20.10 -2.56
CA VAL A 110 6.25 19.47 -1.72
C VAL A 110 5.39 20.52 -1.03
N LYS A 111 6.01 21.53 -0.40
CA LYS A 111 5.32 22.60 0.29
C LYS A 111 4.51 23.49 -0.67
N ASP A 112 5.12 23.92 -1.76
CA ASP A 112 4.48 24.78 -2.75
C ASP A 112 3.25 24.13 -3.40
N ALA A 113 3.25 22.80 -3.49
CA ALA A 113 2.11 22.01 -3.96
C ALA A 113 1.03 21.77 -2.89
N GLY A 114 1.18 22.31 -1.66
CA GLY A 114 0.19 22.18 -0.58
C GLY A 114 0.32 20.91 0.26
N TYR A 115 1.40 20.16 0.10
CA TYR A 115 1.71 18.99 0.92
C TYR A 115 2.57 19.36 2.14
N ILE A 116 2.67 18.45 3.09
CA ILE A 116 3.42 18.67 4.33
C ILE A 116 4.85 18.15 4.12
N PRO A 117 5.87 19.06 4.12
CA PRO A 117 7.26 18.68 3.88
C PRO A 117 7.84 17.97 5.10
N VAL A 118 8.39 16.77 4.89
CA VAL A 118 9.03 15.96 5.92
C VAL A 118 10.45 15.60 5.49
N LEU A 119 11.43 15.81 6.36
CA LEU A 119 12.79 15.32 6.18
C LEU A 119 12.94 13.99 6.92
N TYR A 120 13.21 12.89 6.22
CA TYR A 120 13.68 11.67 6.86
C TYR A 120 15.18 11.77 7.11
N THR A 121 15.61 11.50 8.32
CA THR A 121 17.02 11.62 8.73
C THR A 121 17.34 10.78 9.96
N ASN A 122 18.62 10.69 10.28
CA ASN A 122 19.15 10.10 11.52
C ASN A 122 20.30 10.95 12.06
N LYS A 123 20.90 10.52 13.18
CA LYS A 123 21.98 11.28 13.81
C LYS A 123 23.19 11.48 12.89
N ASP A 124 23.64 10.43 12.18
CA ASP A 124 24.79 10.54 11.27
C ASP A 124 24.50 11.55 10.14
N TYR A 125 23.26 11.54 9.63
CA TYR A 125 22.87 12.44 8.54
C TYR A 125 22.68 13.89 8.99
N THR A 126 22.20 14.13 10.19
CA THR A 126 22.17 15.51 10.76
C THR A 126 23.57 16.04 11.03
N ASP A 127 24.49 15.18 11.43
CA ASP A 127 25.88 15.58 11.66
C ASP A 127 26.63 15.87 10.34
N ARG A 128 26.45 15.02 9.31
CA ARG A 128 27.29 14.99 8.10
C ARG A 128 26.67 15.57 6.85
N TYR A 129 25.34 15.45 6.68
CA TYR A 129 24.70 15.73 5.39
C TYR A 129 23.59 16.77 5.45
N PHE A 130 22.88 16.93 6.56
CA PHE A 130 21.78 17.87 6.61
C PHE A 130 21.97 18.98 7.64
N SER A 131 21.80 20.23 7.23
CA SER A 131 21.58 21.37 8.13
C SER A 131 20.07 21.55 8.31
N VAL A 132 19.49 20.89 9.33
CA VAL A 132 18.04 20.96 9.59
C VAL A 132 17.61 22.39 9.86
N SER A 133 18.44 23.20 10.56
CA SER A 133 18.16 24.60 10.82
C SER A 133 18.11 25.45 9.56
N GLU A 134 19.00 25.21 8.59
CA GLU A 134 18.97 25.89 7.30
C GLU A 134 17.73 25.50 6.49
N ILE A 135 17.39 24.20 6.43
CA ILE A 135 16.17 23.71 5.77
C ILE A 135 14.94 24.40 6.38
N ALA A 136 14.84 24.45 7.71
CA ALA A 136 13.74 25.09 8.41
C ALA A 136 13.70 26.61 8.15
N THR A 137 14.84 27.28 8.09
CA THR A 137 14.93 28.71 7.76
C THR A 137 14.42 29.01 6.36
N GLN A 138 14.83 28.19 5.38
CA GLN A 138 14.45 28.37 3.98
C GLN A 138 12.97 28.04 3.71
N LEU A 139 12.43 27.04 4.40
CA LEU A 139 11.06 26.57 4.18
C LEU A 139 10.04 27.19 5.16
N GLY A 140 10.49 27.81 6.27
CA GLY A 140 9.65 28.30 7.37
C GLY A 140 9.13 27.17 8.25
N THR A 141 8.71 26.03 7.67
CA THR A 141 8.26 24.83 8.41
C THR A 141 8.74 23.58 7.70
N VAL A 142 9.41 22.72 8.42
CA VAL A 142 9.77 21.36 8.02
C VAL A 142 9.55 20.43 9.20
N PHE A 143 8.96 19.28 8.97
CA PHE A 143 8.82 18.22 9.97
C PHE A 143 9.94 17.21 9.80
N VAL A 144 10.32 16.54 10.90
CA VAL A 144 11.42 15.59 10.91
C VAL A 144 10.95 14.20 11.27
N TRP A 145 11.17 13.25 10.36
CA TRP A 145 11.05 11.82 10.63
C TRP A 145 12.43 11.28 10.98
N TYR A 146 12.65 11.07 12.28
CA TYR A 146 13.95 10.77 12.83
C TYR A 146 14.12 9.28 13.14
N ALA A 147 15.09 8.64 12.49
CA ALA A 147 15.44 7.24 12.76
C ALA A 147 16.47 7.15 13.88
N ARG A 148 16.08 6.51 14.97
CA ARG A 148 16.95 6.30 16.13
C ARG A 148 16.55 5.04 16.86
N TYR A 149 17.30 3.96 16.71
CA TYR A 149 16.97 2.63 17.24
C TYR A 149 17.45 2.50 18.69
N THR A 150 16.70 3.10 19.61
CA THR A 150 16.94 3.16 21.05
C THR A 150 15.63 3.00 21.80
N SER A 151 15.70 2.79 23.11
CA SER A 151 14.50 2.70 23.95
C SER A 151 13.78 4.03 24.15
N GLN A 152 14.49 5.15 23.99
CA GLN A 152 13.96 6.50 24.10
C GLN A 152 14.85 7.51 23.38
N LEU A 153 14.27 8.63 22.94
CA LEU A 153 15.04 9.79 22.49
C LEU A 153 15.59 10.57 23.70
N THR A 154 16.75 11.20 23.54
CA THR A 154 17.42 11.96 24.60
C THR A 154 17.93 13.30 24.11
N GLY A 155 18.04 14.28 25.01
CA GLY A 155 18.61 15.59 24.71
C GLY A 155 17.92 16.30 23.55
N ALA A 156 18.69 16.82 22.60
CA ALA A 156 18.18 17.56 21.45
C ALA A 156 17.31 16.72 20.49
N GLU A 157 17.42 15.40 20.54
CA GLU A 157 16.64 14.49 19.69
C GLU A 157 15.14 14.57 20.01
N THR A 158 14.76 14.79 21.29
CA THR A 158 13.38 14.92 21.75
C THR A 158 12.65 16.14 21.19
N GLY A 159 13.38 17.22 20.92
CA GLY A 159 12.85 18.45 20.32
C GLY A 159 12.93 18.47 18.78
N LEU A 160 13.64 17.51 18.20
CA LEU A 160 13.85 17.44 16.76
C LEU A 160 12.79 16.58 16.06
N ALA A 161 12.39 15.45 16.67
CA ALA A 161 11.57 14.45 16.01
C ALA A 161 10.07 14.78 16.09
N ASP A 162 9.42 14.93 14.94
CA ASP A 162 7.96 14.91 14.80
C ASP A 162 7.43 13.49 14.65
N VAL A 163 8.24 12.61 14.04
CA VAL A 163 8.03 11.17 13.95
C VAL A 163 9.33 10.48 14.32
N TRP A 164 9.27 9.52 15.21
CA TRP A 164 10.42 8.72 15.61
C TRP A 164 10.30 7.29 15.13
N GLN A 165 11.18 6.88 14.21
CA GLN A 165 11.37 5.47 13.84
C GLN A 165 12.29 4.83 14.88
N TYR A 166 11.73 3.99 15.75
CA TYR A 166 12.46 3.44 16.89
C TYR A 166 13.03 2.03 16.64
N THR A 167 12.63 1.37 15.57
CA THR A 167 13.18 0.07 15.13
C THR A 167 12.93 -0.17 13.65
N SER A 168 13.83 -0.93 13.02
CA SER A 168 13.68 -1.46 11.66
C SER A 168 13.42 -2.97 11.65
N SER A 169 13.30 -3.60 12.82
CA SER A 169 13.09 -5.05 12.97
C SER A 169 11.87 -5.37 13.83
N GLY A 170 10.86 -4.51 13.77
CA GLY A 170 9.60 -4.71 14.47
C GLY A 170 8.72 -5.77 13.82
N SER A 171 7.65 -6.14 14.51
CA SER A 171 6.61 -7.02 13.99
C SER A 171 5.24 -6.37 14.17
N TRP A 172 4.38 -6.49 13.15
CA TRP A 172 3.03 -5.95 13.22
C TRP A 172 2.03 -6.92 12.58
N PRO A 173 0.85 -7.14 13.19
CA PRO A 173 -0.15 -8.06 12.64
C PRO A 173 -0.59 -7.67 11.23
N GLY A 174 -0.43 -8.60 10.28
CA GLY A 174 -0.77 -8.39 8.86
C GLY A 174 0.39 -7.99 7.97
N ILE A 175 1.60 -7.88 8.52
CA ILE A 175 2.87 -7.75 7.80
C ILE A 175 3.71 -8.99 8.03
N SER A 176 4.34 -9.51 7.00
CA SER A 176 5.27 -10.65 7.09
C SER A 176 6.70 -10.14 7.04
N GLY A 177 7.53 -10.63 7.95
CA GLY A 177 8.91 -10.17 8.12
C GLY A 177 9.00 -8.91 8.96
N ASP A 178 10.20 -8.37 9.00
CA ASP A 178 10.53 -7.16 9.74
C ASP A 178 9.83 -5.93 9.15
N VAL A 179 9.45 -5.01 10.01
CA VAL A 179 8.81 -3.74 9.65
C VAL A 179 9.27 -2.62 10.56
N ASP A 180 9.47 -1.44 9.98
CA ASP A 180 9.77 -0.24 10.73
C ASP A 180 8.59 0.16 11.60
N LEU A 181 8.85 0.46 12.87
CA LEU A 181 7.83 0.96 13.79
C LEU A 181 8.14 2.39 14.21
N ASN A 182 7.07 3.18 14.33
CA ASN A 182 7.18 4.61 14.52
C ASN A 182 6.25 5.14 15.62
N HIS A 183 6.74 6.14 16.37
CA HIS A 183 5.92 7.01 17.18
C HIS A 183 5.70 8.35 16.46
N PHE A 184 4.44 8.76 16.33
CA PHE A 184 4.06 10.05 15.78
C PHE A 184 3.78 11.01 16.94
N TYR A 185 4.58 12.05 17.07
CA TYR A 185 4.38 13.13 18.05
C TYR A 185 3.52 14.25 17.45
N THR A 186 3.54 14.39 16.12
CA THR A 186 2.74 15.37 15.38
C THR A 186 1.55 14.66 14.69
N ASP A 187 0.34 15.21 14.87
CA ASP A 187 -0.86 14.74 14.18
C ASP A 187 -1.02 15.48 12.85
N PHE A 188 -0.43 14.94 11.80
CA PHE A 188 -0.52 15.50 10.46
C PHE A 188 -1.96 15.45 9.93
N LYS A 189 -2.46 16.58 9.46
CA LYS A 189 -3.72 16.63 8.75
C LYS A 189 -3.58 15.97 7.38
N VAL A 190 -4.41 14.96 7.12
CA VAL A 190 -4.47 14.26 5.83
C VAL A 190 -5.82 14.53 5.19
N GLU A 191 -5.80 15.04 3.97
CA GLU A 191 -7.01 15.33 3.19
C GLU A 191 -7.06 14.43 1.95
N LYS A 192 -8.14 13.68 1.83
CA LYS A 192 -8.36 12.81 0.66
C LYS A 192 -8.67 13.63 -0.59
N ALA A 193 -8.17 13.18 -1.73
CA ALA A 193 -8.58 13.70 -3.02
C ALA A 193 -10.06 13.35 -3.31
N ASP A 194 -10.73 14.19 -4.08
CA ASP A 194 -12.08 13.92 -4.57
C ASP A 194 -12.01 12.84 -5.67
N ARG A 195 -11.81 11.61 -5.23
CA ARG A 195 -11.81 10.45 -6.12
C ARG A 195 -13.22 9.87 -6.19
N LYS A 196 -13.74 9.73 -7.39
CA LYS A 196 -14.75 8.68 -7.60
C LYS A 196 -14.06 7.34 -7.30
N PRO A 197 -14.64 6.48 -6.46
CA PRO A 197 -14.06 5.18 -6.19
C PRO A 197 -13.71 4.49 -7.51
N THR A 198 -12.47 4.04 -7.66
CA THR A 198 -12.09 3.27 -8.84
C THR A 198 -12.88 1.97 -8.81
N VAL A 199 -13.80 1.82 -9.74
CA VAL A 199 -14.63 0.61 -9.87
C VAL A 199 -13.73 -0.54 -10.28
N ASN A 200 -13.47 -1.46 -9.36
CA ASN A 200 -12.82 -2.71 -9.71
C ASN A 200 -13.86 -3.65 -10.35
N LEU A 201 -13.73 -3.89 -11.65
CA LEU A 201 -14.67 -4.70 -12.41
C LEU A 201 -14.79 -6.15 -11.90
N ASN A 202 -13.73 -6.72 -11.36
CA ASN A 202 -13.77 -8.05 -10.77
C ASN A 202 -14.64 -8.09 -9.51
N ILE A 203 -14.52 -7.06 -8.66
CA ILE A 203 -15.34 -6.88 -7.46
C ILE A 203 -16.78 -6.59 -7.85
N LEU A 204 -17.01 -5.68 -8.81
CA LEU A 204 -18.34 -5.37 -9.32
C LEU A 204 -19.05 -6.61 -9.85
N ASN A 205 -18.37 -7.41 -10.68
CA ASN A 205 -18.93 -8.63 -11.23
C ASN A 205 -19.19 -9.69 -10.15
N PHE A 206 -18.32 -9.76 -9.12
CA PHE A 206 -18.56 -10.60 -7.95
C PHE A 206 -19.81 -10.15 -7.16
N GLN A 207 -19.97 -8.84 -6.89
CA GLN A 207 -21.13 -8.29 -6.21
C GLN A 207 -22.43 -8.60 -6.96
N LYS A 208 -22.43 -8.41 -8.29
CA LYS A 208 -23.55 -8.79 -9.17
C LYS A 208 -23.89 -10.28 -9.10
N ALA A 209 -22.86 -11.13 -9.13
CA ALA A 209 -23.02 -12.58 -9.03
C ALA A 209 -23.61 -12.98 -7.67
N CYS A 210 -23.09 -12.41 -6.58
CA CYS A 210 -23.60 -12.62 -5.22
C CYS A 210 -25.08 -12.24 -5.12
N ASN A 211 -25.47 -11.07 -5.60
CA ASN A 211 -26.85 -10.61 -5.56
C ASN A 211 -27.80 -11.55 -6.33
N LYS A 212 -27.40 -12.02 -7.50
CA LYS A 212 -28.15 -13.00 -8.30
C LYS A 212 -28.30 -14.36 -7.60
N ASP A 213 -27.28 -14.79 -6.86
CA ASP A 213 -27.31 -16.04 -6.09
C ASP A 213 -27.93 -15.87 -4.70
N GLY A 214 -28.46 -14.68 -4.37
CA GLY A 214 -29.12 -14.41 -3.09
C GLY A 214 -28.16 -14.26 -1.91
N ILE A 215 -26.86 -14.11 -2.16
CA ILE A 215 -25.84 -13.87 -1.13
C ILE A 215 -25.92 -12.42 -0.67
N ARG A 216 -25.91 -12.19 0.63
CA ARG A 216 -26.17 -10.89 1.25
C ARG A 216 -24.98 -10.37 2.05
N GLY A 217 -24.99 -9.06 2.32
CA GLY A 217 -24.05 -8.41 3.23
C GLY A 217 -24.32 -8.76 4.72
N ALA A 218 -23.50 -8.24 5.60
CA ALA A 218 -23.66 -8.41 7.04
C ALA A 218 -24.97 -7.80 7.58
N ASP A 219 -25.50 -6.81 6.86
CA ASP A 219 -26.77 -6.13 7.15
C ASP A 219 -28.00 -6.88 6.58
N GLY A 220 -27.82 -8.06 6.01
CA GLY A 220 -28.85 -8.86 5.38
C GLY A 220 -29.38 -8.32 4.04
N LYS A 221 -28.84 -7.20 3.53
CA LYS A 221 -29.28 -6.58 2.28
C LYS A 221 -28.45 -7.06 1.08
N ALA A 222 -28.93 -6.79 -0.11
CA ALA A 222 -28.17 -6.96 -1.34
C ALA A 222 -26.87 -6.12 -1.28
N LEU A 223 -25.80 -6.65 -1.89
CA LEU A 223 -24.55 -5.91 -1.98
C LEU A 223 -24.72 -4.69 -2.87
N LYS A 224 -24.11 -3.58 -2.50
CA LYS A 224 -23.97 -2.43 -3.38
C LYS A 224 -23.04 -2.81 -4.54
N GLU A 225 -23.51 -2.66 -5.76
CA GLU A 225 -22.77 -2.98 -6.99
C GLU A 225 -21.90 -1.78 -7.40
N ASP A 226 -20.84 -1.53 -6.63
CA ASP A 226 -19.96 -0.37 -6.77
C ASP A 226 -18.50 -0.71 -7.08
N GLY A 227 -18.17 -2.00 -7.14
CA GLY A 227 -16.80 -2.47 -7.37
C GLY A 227 -15.85 -2.18 -6.22
N ILE A 228 -16.35 -1.95 -5.00
CA ILE A 228 -15.55 -1.67 -3.79
C ILE A 228 -15.63 -2.88 -2.85
N ASP A 229 -14.48 -3.35 -2.33
CA ASP A 229 -14.42 -4.42 -1.34
C ASP A 229 -14.75 -3.90 0.06
N GLY A 230 -15.95 -3.33 0.23
CA GLY A 230 -16.46 -2.85 1.50
C GLY A 230 -16.86 -3.98 2.47
N ALA A 231 -17.28 -3.61 3.70
CA ALA A 231 -17.60 -4.55 4.77
C ALA A 231 -18.63 -5.62 4.35
N ASN A 232 -19.67 -5.25 3.62
CA ASN A 232 -20.70 -6.18 3.14
C ASN A 232 -20.16 -7.14 2.07
N THR A 233 -19.31 -6.66 1.14
CA THR A 233 -18.62 -7.50 0.14
C THR A 233 -17.68 -8.49 0.82
N GLN A 234 -16.94 -8.05 1.83
CA GLN A 234 -16.06 -8.90 2.63
C GLN A 234 -16.85 -9.96 3.42
N HIS A 235 -18.01 -9.60 3.98
CA HIS A 235 -18.90 -10.54 4.63
C HIS A 235 -19.41 -11.60 3.66
N ALA A 236 -19.91 -11.20 2.50
CA ALA A 236 -20.36 -12.13 1.46
C ALA A 236 -19.24 -13.09 1.05
N ARG A 237 -18.01 -12.58 0.82
CA ARG A 237 -16.84 -13.40 0.49
C ARG A 237 -16.50 -14.42 1.58
N LYS A 238 -16.65 -14.06 2.87
CA LYS A 238 -16.44 -14.99 3.99
C LYS A 238 -17.47 -16.13 4.05
N SER A 239 -18.68 -15.90 3.55
CA SER A 239 -19.74 -16.91 3.52
C SER A 239 -19.59 -17.88 2.35
N ILE A 240 -18.74 -17.59 1.36
CA ILE A 240 -18.59 -18.37 0.15
C ILE A 240 -17.48 -19.42 0.30
N ASN A 241 -17.81 -20.63 -0.11
CA ASN A 241 -16.88 -21.75 -0.11
C ASN A 241 -17.23 -22.70 -1.29
N LEU A 242 -16.79 -22.31 -2.49
CA LEU A 242 -17.09 -23.03 -3.73
C LEU A 242 -16.24 -24.29 -3.83
N LYS A 243 -16.88 -25.43 -3.99
CA LYS A 243 -16.20 -26.74 -4.05
C LYS A 243 -16.91 -27.73 -4.96
N ALA A 244 -16.13 -28.63 -5.53
CA ALA A 244 -16.67 -29.76 -6.30
C ALA A 244 -17.36 -30.76 -5.36
N LYS A 245 -18.32 -31.50 -5.92
CA LYS A 245 -18.89 -32.68 -5.28
C LYS A 245 -17.77 -33.67 -4.94
N ARG A 246 -17.74 -34.14 -3.69
CA ARG A 246 -16.75 -35.14 -3.26
C ARG A 246 -17.23 -36.53 -3.73
N ALA A 247 -16.41 -37.27 -4.48
CA ALA A 247 -16.69 -38.63 -4.85
C ALA A 247 -16.77 -39.51 -3.58
N GLY A 248 -17.83 -40.35 -3.50
CA GLY A 248 -17.97 -41.32 -2.40
C GLY A 248 -18.61 -40.89 -1.11
N PHE A 249 -19.02 -39.61 -0.95
CA PHE A 249 -19.71 -39.10 0.24
C PHE A 249 -21.10 -38.53 -0.15
N SER A 250 -22.10 -38.62 0.76
CA SER A 250 -23.50 -38.20 0.53
C SER A 250 -23.76 -36.71 0.46
N TRP A 251 -22.80 -35.89 0.09
CA TRP A 251 -22.96 -34.48 -0.20
C TRP A 251 -23.61 -34.35 -1.59
N LYS A 252 -24.85 -33.93 -1.61
CA LYS A 252 -25.73 -34.11 -2.80
C LYS A 252 -25.33 -33.27 -4.03
N THR A 253 -24.59 -32.18 -3.92
CA THR A 253 -24.21 -31.37 -5.11
C THR A 253 -22.92 -30.56 -4.88
N GLY A 254 -22.12 -30.38 -5.91
CA GLY A 254 -21.08 -29.35 -5.96
C GLY A 254 -21.71 -27.92 -6.00
N SER A 255 -20.92 -26.91 -5.76
CA SER A 255 -21.38 -25.51 -5.82
C SER A 255 -21.84 -25.17 -7.24
N THR A 256 -22.96 -24.44 -7.35
CA THR A 256 -23.50 -23.94 -8.63
C THR A 256 -23.93 -22.48 -8.48
N GLY A 257 -24.11 -21.79 -9.60
CA GLY A 257 -24.65 -20.44 -9.62
C GLY A 257 -23.78 -19.40 -10.32
N GLN A 258 -24.15 -18.14 -10.16
CA GLN A 258 -23.48 -17.01 -10.81
C GLN A 258 -22.11 -16.73 -10.20
N VAL A 259 -21.93 -16.97 -8.90
CA VAL A 259 -20.63 -16.84 -8.25
C VAL A 259 -19.66 -17.91 -8.76
N VAL A 260 -20.15 -19.12 -9.10
CA VAL A 260 -19.34 -20.15 -9.76
C VAL A 260 -18.95 -19.71 -11.18
N LYS A 261 -19.87 -19.12 -11.96
CA LYS A 261 -19.55 -18.57 -13.29
C LYS A 261 -18.48 -17.47 -13.18
N TRP A 262 -18.64 -16.56 -12.24
CA TRP A 262 -17.64 -15.54 -11.99
C TRP A 262 -16.26 -16.15 -11.67
N TRP A 263 -16.22 -17.18 -10.82
CA TRP A 263 -14.98 -17.89 -10.48
C TRP A 263 -14.33 -18.57 -11.69
N GLN A 264 -15.12 -19.25 -12.50
CA GLN A 264 -14.66 -19.89 -13.75
C GLN A 264 -14.08 -18.88 -14.72
N THR A 265 -14.73 -17.72 -14.86
CA THR A 265 -14.22 -16.58 -15.66
C THR A 265 -12.85 -16.13 -15.14
N ARG A 266 -12.72 -15.92 -13.84
CA ARG A 266 -11.44 -15.51 -13.23
C ARG A 266 -10.34 -16.56 -13.43
N CYS A 267 -10.66 -17.85 -13.27
CA CYS A 267 -9.70 -18.93 -13.58
C CYS A 267 -9.22 -18.86 -15.03
N ASN A 268 -10.14 -18.73 -15.98
CA ASN A 268 -9.79 -18.64 -17.40
C ASN A 268 -8.89 -17.45 -17.69
N GLU A 269 -9.24 -16.27 -17.20
CA GLU A 269 -8.48 -15.03 -17.42
C GLU A 269 -7.06 -15.10 -16.85
N ILE A 270 -6.91 -15.59 -15.61
CA ILE A 270 -5.60 -15.60 -14.92
C ILE A 270 -4.71 -16.74 -15.41
N LEU A 271 -5.29 -17.91 -15.73
CA LEU A 271 -4.54 -19.09 -16.17
C LEU A 271 -4.35 -19.16 -17.70
N GLY A 272 -4.97 -18.25 -18.47
CA GLY A 272 -4.98 -18.30 -19.93
C GLY A 272 -5.77 -19.49 -20.49
N HIS A 273 -6.82 -19.95 -19.78
CA HIS A 273 -7.67 -21.05 -20.19
C HIS A 273 -8.92 -20.56 -20.93
N SER A 274 -9.55 -21.42 -21.69
CA SER A 274 -10.84 -21.22 -22.36
C SER A 274 -11.86 -22.29 -21.96
N ASN A 275 -11.92 -22.63 -20.69
CA ASN A 275 -12.82 -23.63 -20.15
C ASN A 275 -14.27 -23.13 -20.09
N ASP A 276 -15.24 -24.03 -20.14
CA ASP A 276 -16.66 -23.68 -20.10
C ASP A 276 -17.03 -22.95 -18.81
N ILE A 277 -17.82 -21.89 -18.95
CA ILE A 277 -18.34 -21.07 -17.84
C ILE A 277 -19.81 -21.49 -17.64
N ASP A 278 -20.01 -22.72 -17.18
CA ASP A 278 -21.35 -23.33 -17.03
C ASP A 278 -22.02 -23.04 -15.68
N GLY A 279 -21.28 -22.50 -14.74
CA GLY A 279 -21.74 -22.24 -13.36
C GLY A 279 -21.84 -23.49 -12.50
N LYS A 280 -21.15 -24.59 -12.86
CA LYS A 280 -21.07 -25.82 -12.08
C LYS A 280 -19.63 -26.05 -11.62
N PHE A 281 -19.39 -26.10 -10.32
CA PHE A 281 -18.06 -26.36 -9.77
C PHE A 281 -17.73 -27.86 -9.86
N GLY A 282 -17.34 -28.30 -11.03
CA GLY A 282 -17.00 -29.69 -11.34
C GLY A 282 -15.50 -30.00 -11.15
N LYS A 283 -15.11 -31.20 -11.63
CA LYS A 283 -13.70 -31.67 -11.56
C LYS A 283 -12.74 -30.71 -12.27
N LYS A 284 -13.15 -30.14 -13.43
CA LYS A 284 -12.34 -29.22 -14.23
C LYS A 284 -12.11 -27.92 -13.48
N THR A 285 -13.18 -27.30 -12.97
CA THR A 285 -13.10 -26.07 -12.14
C THR A 285 -12.24 -26.30 -10.89
N ARG A 286 -12.33 -27.47 -10.25
CA ARG A 286 -11.46 -27.81 -9.12
C ARG A 286 -9.98 -27.87 -9.53
N LYS A 287 -9.66 -28.47 -10.69
CA LYS A 287 -8.29 -28.52 -11.21
C LYS A 287 -7.75 -27.12 -11.46
N ASP A 288 -8.53 -26.25 -12.11
CA ASP A 288 -8.16 -24.85 -12.34
C ASP A 288 -7.98 -24.09 -11.02
N THR A 289 -8.85 -24.33 -10.04
CA THR A 289 -8.71 -23.75 -8.71
C THR A 289 -7.37 -24.13 -8.04
N ILE A 290 -6.97 -25.39 -8.11
CA ILE A 290 -5.68 -25.86 -7.58
C ILE A 290 -4.50 -25.18 -8.30
N GLN A 291 -4.56 -25.08 -9.64
CA GLN A 291 -3.53 -24.40 -10.42
C GLN A 291 -3.44 -22.92 -10.05
N LEU A 292 -4.57 -22.25 -9.90
CA LEU A 292 -4.66 -20.86 -9.49
C LEU A 292 -4.11 -20.66 -8.07
N GLN A 293 -4.48 -21.52 -7.14
CA GLN A 293 -3.95 -21.50 -5.77
C GLN A 293 -2.43 -21.68 -5.75
N LYS A 294 -1.88 -22.57 -6.58
CA LYS A 294 -0.43 -22.74 -6.74
C LYS A 294 0.22 -21.46 -7.25
N LEU A 295 -0.34 -20.83 -8.29
CA LEU A 295 0.15 -19.58 -8.86
C LEU A 295 0.13 -18.43 -7.84
N LEU A 296 -0.84 -18.41 -6.94
CA LEU A 296 -1.04 -17.40 -5.91
C LEU A 296 -0.37 -17.74 -4.57
N ASN A 297 0.43 -18.81 -4.50
CA ASN A 297 1.07 -19.30 -3.25
C ASN A 297 0.08 -19.54 -2.11
N LEU A 298 -1.10 -20.07 -2.43
CA LEU A 298 -2.14 -20.45 -1.48
C LEU A 298 -2.15 -21.98 -1.24
N THR A 299 -2.86 -22.40 -0.18
CA THR A 299 -3.14 -23.82 0.06
C THR A 299 -3.90 -24.43 -1.11
N GLN A 300 -3.37 -25.49 -1.71
CA GLN A 300 -3.88 -26.15 -2.92
C GLN A 300 -4.97 -27.18 -2.60
N ASP A 301 -6.04 -26.76 -1.93
CA ASP A 301 -7.16 -27.62 -1.52
C ASP A 301 -8.25 -27.78 -2.60
N GLY A 302 -8.21 -26.95 -3.62
CA GLY A 302 -9.20 -26.91 -4.69
C GLY A 302 -10.55 -26.36 -4.26
N VAL A 303 -10.56 -25.55 -3.20
CA VAL A 303 -11.73 -24.85 -2.66
C VAL A 303 -11.58 -23.35 -2.89
N ALA A 304 -12.48 -22.75 -3.64
CA ALA A 304 -12.50 -21.29 -3.82
C ALA A 304 -13.18 -20.64 -2.63
N GLY A 305 -12.41 -20.42 -1.57
CA GLY A 305 -12.86 -19.75 -0.33
C GLY A 305 -12.34 -18.32 -0.22
N TYR A 306 -12.48 -17.75 0.96
CA TYR A 306 -12.16 -16.34 1.26
C TYR A 306 -10.81 -15.88 0.71
N ASN A 307 -9.73 -16.60 1.01
CA ASN A 307 -8.38 -16.22 0.57
C ASN A 307 -8.22 -16.28 -0.95
N SER A 308 -8.71 -17.35 -1.58
CA SER A 308 -8.63 -17.51 -3.04
C SER A 308 -9.42 -16.41 -3.77
N ILE A 309 -10.61 -16.07 -3.29
CA ILE A 309 -11.45 -15.01 -3.87
C ILE A 309 -10.80 -13.64 -3.66
N GLN A 310 -10.17 -13.40 -2.50
CA GLN A 310 -9.48 -12.14 -2.23
C GLN A 310 -8.35 -11.87 -3.22
N GLU A 311 -7.52 -12.87 -3.47
CA GLU A 311 -6.34 -12.71 -4.33
C GLU A 311 -6.74 -12.43 -5.79
N VAL A 312 -7.84 -13.01 -6.29
CA VAL A 312 -8.27 -12.80 -7.68
C VAL A 312 -9.00 -11.46 -7.91
N PHE A 313 -9.36 -10.72 -6.87
CA PHE A 313 -9.95 -9.39 -7.04
C PHE A 313 -8.98 -8.39 -7.67
N TYR A 314 -7.70 -8.55 -7.40
CA TYR A 314 -6.65 -7.58 -7.75
C TYR A 314 -5.64 -8.13 -8.79
N LYS A 315 -6.01 -9.20 -9.49
CA LYS A 315 -5.21 -9.83 -10.55
C LYS A 315 -5.72 -9.52 -11.95
#